data_19d44d0c7102c9cdadae1ea393596019
#
_entry.id   19d44d0c7102c9cdadae1ea393596019
#
_cell.length_a   1.000
_cell.length_b   1.000
_cell.length_c   1.000
_cell.angle_alpha   90.00
_cell.angle_beta   90.00
_cell.angle_gamma   90.00
#
_symmetry.space_group_name_H-M   'P 1'
#
loop_
_entity.id
_entity.type
_entity.pdbx_description
1 polymer ?
#
loop_
_entity_poly.entity_id
_entity_poly.type
_entity_poly.pdbx_seq_one_letter_code
_entity_poly.pdbx_strand_id
1 'polypeptide(L)'
;MTKADIVEKIAKKCGITKRESIDMVETVFSVLKTTLENGEDIKISGFGKFEVKNKHDRKGRNPQTGESIIIDARRILSFKPSTILKNAVQAK
;
A
#
# COMPACT_ATOMS: atom_id res chain seq x y z
N MET A 1 -6.78 2.87 14.06
CA MET A 1 -5.62 3.79 14.03
C MET A 1 -5.67 4.65 12.77
N THR A 2 -5.51 5.94 12.95
CA THR A 2 -5.50 6.89 11.83
C THR A 2 -4.10 7.46 11.63
N LYS A 3 -3.92 8.22 10.55
CA LYS A 3 -2.65 8.93 10.32
C LYS A 3 -2.32 9.88 11.47
N ALA A 4 -3.32 10.54 12.04
CA ALA A 4 -3.15 11.40 13.20
C ALA A 4 -2.58 10.64 14.41
N ASP A 5 -3.05 9.41 14.64
CA ASP A 5 -2.54 8.57 15.71
C ASP A 5 -1.07 8.21 15.49
N ILE A 6 -0.69 7.94 14.25
CA ILE A 6 0.71 7.67 13.88
C ILE A 6 1.58 8.89 14.18
N VAL A 7 1.09 10.07 13.81
CA VAL A 7 1.80 11.35 14.06
C VAL A 7 2.08 11.52 15.56
N GLU A 8 1.09 11.30 16.40
CA GLU A 8 1.25 11.43 17.85
C GLU A 8 2.24 10.44 18.41
N LYS A 9 2.19 9.19 17.98
CA LYS A 9 3.11 8.15 18.44
C LYS A 9 4.56 8.46 18.05
N ILE A 10 4.78 8.94 16.84
CA ILE A 10 6.11 9.30 16.37
C ILE A 10 6.65 10.51 17.14
N ALA A 11 5.82 11.52 17.36
CA ALA A 11 6.22 12.68 18.12
C ALA A 11 6.72 12.30 19.52
N LYS A 12 5.99 11.42 20.19
CA LYS A 12 6.35 10.93 21.52
C LYS A 12 7.63 10.10 21.51
N LYS A 13 7.73 9.15 20.59
CA LYS A 13 8.87 8.23 20.51
C LYS A 13 10.15 8.93 20.13
N CYS A 14 10.09 9.89 19.23
CA CYS A 14 11.26 10.60 18.74
C CYS A 14 11.61 11.86 19.52
N GLY A 15 10.74 12.27 20.45
CA GLY A 15 10.94 13.49 21.21
C GLY A 15 10.93 14.75 20.36
N ILE A 16 10.08 14.76 19.33
CA ILE A 16 9.95 15.89 18.40
C ILE A 16 8.60 16.58 18.58
N THR A 17 8.45 17.76 18.01
CA THR A 17 7.19 18.48 18.06
C THR A 17 6.15 17.77 17.17
N LYS A 18 4.88 18.02 17.45
CA LYS A 18 3.79 17.50 16.63
C LYS A 18 3.92 17.96 15.18
N ARG A 19 4.32 19.22 14.98
CA ARG A 19 4.51 19.78 13.63
C ARG A 19 5.60 19.06 12.86
N GLU A 20 6.73 18.81 13.50
CA GLU A 20 7.83 18.05 12.90
C GLU A 20 7.38 16.63 12.54
N SER A 21 6.61 16.01 13.44
CA SER A 21 6.08 14.67 13.21
C SER A 21 5.11 14.64 12.04
N ILE A 22 4.23 15.64 11.90
CA ILE A 22 3.33 15.74 10.76
C ILE A 22 4.12 15.81 9.46
N ASP A 23 5.13 16.65 9.40
CA ASP A 23 5.96 16.81 8.21
C ASP A 23 6.66 15.52 7.84
N MET A 24 7.20 14.79 8.80
CA MET A 24 7.85 13.49 8.58
C MET A 24 6.87 12.45 8.03
N VAL A 25 5.72 12.31 8.65
CA VAL A 25 4.70 11.35 8.25
C VAL A 25 4.17 11.66 6.85
N GLU A 26 3.88 12.94 6.59
CA GLU A 26 3.40 13.36 5.26
C GLU A 26 4.45 13.10 4.19
N THR A 27 5.72 13.34 4.48
CA THR A 27 6.81 13.07 3.54
C THR A 27 6.92 11.59 3.23
N VAL A 28 6.87 10.72 4.25
CA VAL A 28 6.95 9.28 4.05
C VAL A 28 5.79 8.79 3.17
N PHE A 29 4.57 9.18 3.49
CA PHE A 29 3.41 8.75 2.70
C PHE A 29 3.41 9.33 1.29
N SER A 30 3.90 10.56 1.13
CA SER A 30 4.04 11.18 -0.20
C SER A 30 5.02 10.40 -1.08
N VAL A 31 6.16 9.99 -0.52
CA VAL A 31 7.14 9.18 -1.25
C VAL A 31 6.54 7.83 -1.64
N LEU A 32 5.87 7.16 -0.71
CA LEU A 32 5.22 5.87 -0.98
C LEU A 32 4.17 6.02 -2.08
N LYS A 33 3.32 7.01 -1.97
CA LYS A 33 2.24 7.25 -2.93
C LYS A 33 2.78 7.52 -4.33
N THR A 34 3.75 8.42 -4.45
CA THR A 34 4.34 8.78 -5.74
C THR A 34 5.02 7.59 -6.40
N THR A 35 5.76 6.80 -5.61
CA THR A 35 6.45 5.61 -6.11
C THR A 35 5.45 4.59 -6.66
N LEU A 36 4.37 4.34 -5.93
CA LEU A 36 3.34 3.40 -6.36
C LEU A 36 2.55 3.91 -7.56
N GLU A 37 2.28 5.22 -7.63
CA GLU A 37 1.64 5.84 -8.78
C GLU A 37 2.47 5.65 -10.06
N ASN A 38 3.79 5.65 -9.94
CA ASN A 38 4.70 5.42 -11.06
C ASN A 38 4.84 3.94 -11.43
N GLY A 39 4.15 3.05 -10.74
CA GLY A 39 4.16 1.63 -11.03
C GLY A 39 5.34 0.87 -10.44
N GLU A 40 6.07 1.46 -9.50
CA GLU A 40 7.18 0.81 -8.84
C GLU A 40 6.74 0.11 -7.56
N ASP A 41 7.25 -1.11 -7.36
CA ASP A 41 7.02 -1.84 -6.12
C ASP A 41 7.83 -1.23 -4.99
N ILE A 42 7.35 -1.40 -3.75
CA ILE A 42 8.07 -0.96 -2.55
C ILE A 42 8.24 -2.16 -1.63
N LYS A 43 9.48 -2.47 -1.29
CA LYS A 43 9.78 -3.54 -0.35
C LYS A 43 10.33 -2.94 0.94
N ILE A 44 9.64 -3.23 2.05
CA ILE A 44 10.06 -2.79 3.39
C ILE A 44 10.46 -4.02 4.18
N SER A 45 11.76 -4.16 4.43
CA SER A 45 12.30 -5.33 5.13
C SER A 45 11.66 -5.52 6.50
N GLY A 46 11.23 -6.73 6.79
CA GLY A 46 10.58 -7.07 8.06
C GLY A 46 9.13 -6.63 8.16
N PHE A 47 8.62 -5.89 7.19
CA PHE A 47 7.24 -5.41 7.18
C PHE A 47 6.42 -6.06 6.07
N GLY A 48 6.79 -5.82 4.83
CA GLY A 48 6.07 -6.38 3.70
C GLY A 48 6.45 -5.72 2.38
N LYS A 49 5.69 -6.07 1.36
CA LYS A 49 5.93 -5.57 0.01
C LYS A 49 4.63 -5.04 -0.60
N PHE A 50 4.69 -3.84 -1.11
CA PHE A 50 3.61 -3.26 -1.93
C PHE A 50 3.93 -3.56 -3.39
N GLU A 51 3.03 -4.26 -4.08
CA GLU A 51 3.20 -4.61 -5.48
C GLU A 51 2.17 -3.89 -6.33
N VAL A 52 2.64 -3.31 -7.44
CA VAL A 52 1.77 -2.73 -8.44
C VAL A 52 1.77 -3.66 -9.64
N LYS A 53 0.61 -4.22 -9.96
CA LYS A 53 0.45 -5.14 -11.08
C LYS A 53 -0.34 -4.47 -12.19
N ASN A 54 0.15 -4.61 -13.41
CA ASN A 54 -0.56 -4.14 -14.59
C ASN A 54 -1.40 -5.27 -15.15
N LYS A 55 -2.69 -5.04 -15.28
CA LYS A 55 -3.60 -5.98 -15.94
C LYS A 55 -3.86 -5.45 -17.34
N HIS A 56 -3.51 -6.26 -18.33
CA HIS A 56 -3.75 -5.91 -19.73
C HIS A 56 -5.22 -6.11 -20.10
N ASP A 57 -5.64 -5.46 -21.20
CA ASP A 57 -6.95 -5.72 -21.77
C ASP A 57 -7.09 -7.20 -22.09
N ARG A 58 -8.22 -7.75 -21.77
CA ARG A 58 -8.48 -9.17 -22.00
C ARG A 58 -9.94 -9.36 -22.37
N LYS A 59 -10.19 -10.45 -23.09
CA LYS A 59 -11.56 -10.86 -23.39
C LYS A 59 -12.14 -11.62 -22.22
N GLY A 60 -13.34 -11.23 -21.83
CA GLY A 60 -14.12 -11.97 -20.86
C GLY A 60 -15.41 -12.43 -21.53
N ARG A 61 -16.27 -13.04 -20.75
CA ARG A 61 -17.59 -13.47 -21.22
C ARG A 61 -18.66 -13.02 -20.24
N ASN A 62 -19.71 -12.38 -20.77
CA ASN A 62 -20.84 -12.01 -19.93
C ASN A 62 -21.55 -13.28 -19.47
N PRO A 63 -21.64 -13.57 -18.18
CA PRO A 63 -22.25 -14.81 -17.69
C PRO A 63 -23.75 -14.90 -17.95
N GLN A 64 -24.43 -13.78 -18.18
CA GLN A 64 -25.86 -13.76 -18.44
C GLN A 64 -26.21 -13.98 -19.92
N THR A 65 -25.44 -13.38 -20.82
CA THR A 65 -25.71 -13.41 -22.25
C THR A 65 -24.76 -14.31 -23.02
N GLY A 66 -23.64 -14.67 -22.44
CA GLY A 66 -22.59 -15.43 -23.11
C GLY A 66 -21.77 -14.61 -24.11
N GLU A 67 -22.05 -13.33 -24.24
CA GLU A 67 -21.32 -12.46 -25.16
C GLU A 67 -19.90 -12.16 -24.65
N SER A 68 -18.97 -12.07 -25.62
CA SER A 68 -17.59 -11.64 -25.30
C SER A 68 -17.56 -10.17 -24.94
N ILE A 69 -16.86 -9.86 -23.87
CA ILE A 69 -16.61 -8.48 -23.44
C ILE A 69 -15.12 -8.24 -23.32
N ILE A 70 -14.71 -6.98 -23.42
CA ILE A 70 -13.32 -6.59 -23.21
C ILE A 70 -13.20 -6.00 -21.82
N ILE A 71 -12.28 -6.57 -21.01
CA ILE A 71 -11.97 -6.08 -19.69
C ILE A 71 -10.79 -5.13 -19.84
N ASP A 72 -10.99 -3.86 -19.47
CA ASP A 72 -9.98 -2.81 -19.65
C ASP A 72 -8.72 -3.08 -18.83
N ALA A 73 -7.59 -2.62 -19.37
CA ALA A 73 -6.32 -2.64 -18.64
C ALA A 73 -6.41 -1.73 -17.43
N ARG A 74 -5.76 -2.17 -16.33
CA ARG A 74 -5.73 -1.37 -15.11
C ARG A 74 -4.56 -1.78 -14.24
N ARG A 75 -4.17 -0.88 -13.34
CA ARG A 75 -3.19 -1.18 -12.31
C ARG A 75 -3.89 -1.62 -11.04
N ILE A 76 -3.33 -2.62 -10.39
CA ILE A 76 -3.84 -3.14 -9.13
C ILE A 76 -2.73 -3.05 -8.11
N LEU A 77 -3.04 -2.46 -6.96
CA LEU A 77 -2.13 -2.41 -5.83
C LEU A 77 -2.47 -3.54 -4.87
N SER A 78 -1.46 -4.31 -4.46
CA SER A 78 -1.63 -5.32 -3.44
C SER A 78 -0.49 -5.22 -2.41
N PHE A 79 -0.78 -5.63 -1.19
CA PHE A 79 0.19 -5.68 -0.11
C PHE A 79 0.40 -7.12 0.33
N LYS A 80 1.67 -7.55 0.38
CA LYS A 80 2.05 -8.86 0.88
C LYS A 80 2.86 -8.68 2.16
N PRO A 81 2.34 -9.09 3.31
CA PRO A 81 3.09 -8.96 4.56
C PRO A 81 4.31 -9.90 4.56
N SER A 82 5.37 -9.48 5.24
CA SER A 82 6.53 -10.33 5.44
C SER A 82 6.18 -11.48 6.38
N THR A 83 7.00 -12.54 6.36
CA THR A 83 6.83 -13.66 7.30
C THR A 83 6.94 -13.18 8.74
N ILE A 84 7.85 -12.25 9.00
CA ILE A 84 8.03 -11.66 10.34
C ILE A 84 6.75 -10.95 10.79
N LEU A 85 6.15 -10.13 9.91
CA LEU A 85 4.92 -9.41 10.23
C LEU A 85 3.75 -10.38 10.42
N LYS A 86 3.62 -11.37 9.55
CA LYS A 86 2.58 -12.40 9.67
C LYS A 86 2.64 -13.10 11.03
N ASN A 87 3.84 -13.54 11.42
CA ASN A 87 4.02 -14.24 12.67
C ASN A 87 3.72 -13.33 13.86
N ALA A 88 4.14 -12.07 13.80
CA ALA A 88 3.86 -11.11 14.86
C ALA A 88 2.36 -10.86 15.04
N VAL A 89 1.61 -10.77 13.95
CA VAL A 89 0.16 -10.55 13.98
C VAL A 89 -0.57 -11.79 14.54
N GLN A 90 -0.10 -12.99 14.19
CA GLN A 90 -0.70 -14.26 14.65
C GLN A 90 -0.31 -14.62 16.09
N ALA A 91 0.78 -14.06 16.60
CA ALA A 91 1.22 -14.30 17.95
C ALA A 91 0.27 -13.67 18.97
N LYS A 92 0.10 -14.32 20.11
CA LYS A 92 -0.73 -13.80 21.20
C LYS A 92 0.09 -13.35 22.38
#